data_8556e8efb7bedd361208ee6ff7fef59e
#
_entry.id   8556e8efb7bedd361208ee6ff7fef59e
#
_cell.length_a   1.000
_cell.length_b   1.000
_cell.length_c   1.000
_cell.angle_alpha   90.00
_cell.angle_beta   90.00
_cell.angle_gamma   90.00
#
_symmetry.space_group_name_H-M   'P 1'
#
loop_
_entity.id
_entity.type
_entity.pdbx_description
1 polymer ?
#
loop_
_entity_poly.entity_id
_entity_poly.type
_entity_poly.pdbx_seq_one_letter_code
_entity_poly.pdbx_strand_id
1 'polypeptide(L)'
;MSAAVCLVLAGLLLPAIAAAQGVELSGALTLTHGDHRVDAGLGVERATGLLVGGATRLRRHGVALTLSGETGHLTAVQGSGGIDRDVSQLGAVAQFTPLPWLVLESGVTLRSFGTVVARQRWTLVRAGAEARVPLSGETFWALGRAHLLPLVRVNGLPNAATAFDAGTGIAYQHGRLLFDLTYTLERCDFPSQGSTRRSEQLGTLALRGGAQLRLH
;
A
#
# COMPACT_ATOMS: atom_id res chain seq x y z
N MET A 1 10.11 -6.46 -14.98
CA MET A 1 8.78 -7.03 -15.32
C MET A 1 8.19 -6.14 -16.39
N SER A 2 7.89 -6.68 -17.58
CA SER A 2 7.47 -5.88 -18.74
C SER A 2 5.97 -5.47 -18.62
N ALA A 3 5.62 -4.36 -19.27
CA ALA A 3 4.25 -3.84 -19.39
C ALA A 3 3.19 -4.88 -19.85
N ALA A 4 3.65 -6.00 -20.43
CA ALA A 4 2.81 -7.11 -20.86
C ALA A 4 2.05 -7.81 -19.72
N VAL A 5 2.58 -7.83 -18.49
CA VAL A 5 1.91 -8.47 -17.33
C VAL A 5 0.70 -7.66 -16.87
N CYS A 6 0.73 -6.33 -16.97
CA CYS A 6 -0.41 -5.48 -16.63
C CYS A 6 -1.56 -5.62 -17.65
N LEU A 7 -1.25 -5.81 -18.93
CA LEU A 7 -2.24 -6.00 -19.99
C LEU A 7 -2.97 -7.36 -19.91
N VAL A 8 -2.28 -8.42 -19.50
CA VAL A 8 -2.87 -9.77 -19.34
C VAL A 8 -3.84 -9.82 -18.15
N LEU A 9 -3.53 -9.14 -17.04
CA LEU A 9 -4.43 -9.02 -15.89
C LEU A 9 -5.70 -8.21 -16.21
N ALA A 10 -5.60 -7.18 -17.06
CA ALA A 10 -6.75 -6.42 -17.53
C ALA A 10 -7.64 -7.25 -18.46
N GLY A 11 -7.06 -8.13 -19.29
CA GLY A 11 -7.81 -8.99 -20.23
C GLY A 11 -8.58 -10.13 -19.58
N LEU A 12 -8.14 -10.66 -18.43
CA LEU A 12 -8.80 -11.75 -17.72
C LEU A 12 -10.02 -11.29 -16.89
N LEU A 13 -10.18 -9.99 -16.65
CA LEU A 13 -11.33 -9.44 -15.92
C LEU A 13 -12.53 -9.10 -16.82
N LEU A 14 -12.36 -9.05 -18.15
CA LEU A 14 -13.39 -8.63 -19.08
C LEU A 14 -14.61 -9.59 -19.20
N PRO A 15 -14.51 -10.93 -19.16
CA PRO A 15 -15.69 -11.79 -19.30
C PRO A 15 -16.56 -11.85 -18.04
N ALA A 16 -16.06 -11.50 -16.86
CA ALA A 16 -16.85 -11.44 -15.62
C ALA A 16 -17.78 -10.21 -15.55
N ILE A 17 -17.59 -9.23 -16.44
CA ILE A 17 -18.31 -7.96 -16.46
C ILE A 17 -19.73 -8.10 -17.03
N ALA A 18 -20.01 -9.10 -17.86
CA ALA A 18 -21.30 -9.27 -18.52
C ALA A 18 -22.48 -9.67 -17.59
N ALA A 19 -22.23 -10.03 -16.33
CA ALA A 19 -23.25 -10.36 -15.33
C ALA A 19 -23.39 -9.29 -14.21
N ALA A 20 -22.89 -8.09 -14.41
CA ALA A 20 -22.51 -7.17 -13.34
C ALA A 20 -23.45 -5.96 -13.20
N GLN A 21 -24.75 -6.17 -13.05
CA GLN A 21 -25.62 -5.07 -12.59
C GLN A 21 -25.19 -4.60 -11.21
N GLY A 22 -24.88 -3.29 -11.07
CA GLY A 22 -24.48 -2.66 -9.82
C GLY A 22 -23.01 -2.86 -9.41
N VAL A 23 -22.14 -3.19 -10.35
CA VAL A 23 -20.68 -3.23 -10.14
C VAL A 23 -20.05 -1.88 -10.45
N GLU A 24 -19.18 -1.42 -9.57
CA GLU A 24 -18.35 -0.23 -9.74
C GLU A 24 -16.90 -0.66 -9.96
N LEU A 25 -16.31 -0.23 -11.05
CA LEU A 25 -14.90 -0.42 -11.39
C LEU A 25 -14.20 0.93 -11.29
N SER A 26 -13.09 1.01 -10.59
CA SER A 26 -12.24 2.20 -10.59
C SER A 26 -10.79 1.85 -10.89
N GLY A 27 -10.10 2.78 -11.57
CA GLY A 27 -8.69 2.72 -11.84
C GLY A 27 -8.02 4.02 -11.40
N ALA A 28 -6.81 3.92 -10.86
CA ALA A 28 -6.05 5.08 -10.41
C ALA A 28 -4.56 4.91 -10.68
N LEU A 29 -3.88 6.03 -10.93
CA LEU A 29 -2.43 6.14 -10.91
C LEU A 29 -1.99 6.65 -9.54
N THR A 30 -0.80 6.24 -9.11
CA THR A 30 -0.25 6.61 -7.81
C THR A 30 1.18 7.13 -7.99
N LEU A 31 1.48 8.25 -7.33
CA LEU A 31 2.83 8.77 -7.13
C LEU A 31 3.09 8.78 -5.62
N THR A 32 4.10 8.05 -5.18
CA THR A 32 4.40 7.86 -3.76
C THR A 32 5.82 8.33 -3.46
N HIS A 33 5.98 9.22 -2.48
CA HIS A 33 7.28 9.48 -1.86
C HIS A 33 7.47 8.51 -0.68
N GLY A 34 8.54 7.71 -0.73
CA GLY A 34 8.88 6.73 0.30
C GLY A 34 10.09 7.18 1.14
N ASP A 35 10.03 6.93 2.45
CA ASP A 35 11.12 7.10 3.42
C ASP A 35 11.30 5.77 4.18
N HIS A 36 12.31 5.01 3.84
CA HIS A 36 12.60 3.70 4.44
C HIS A 36 13.76 3.83 5.42
N ARG A 37 13.51 3.41 6.66
CA ARG A 37 14.49 3.41 7.77
C ARG A 37 14.67 2.01 8.31
N VAL A 38 15.93 1.65 8.54
CA VAL A 38 16.32 0.38 9.16
C VAL A 38 17.25 0.72 10.33
N ASP A 39 16.83 0.37 11.54
CA ASP A 39 17.66 0.42 12.74
C ASP A 39 18.04 -1.03 13.09
N ALA A 40 19.31 -1.35 12.95
CA ALA A 40 19.90 -2.66 13.28
C ALA A 40 20.79 -2.60 14.51
N GLY A 41 20.71 -1.54 15.33
CA GLY A 41 21.46 -1.36 16.55
C GLY A 41 22.91 -0.83 16.37
N LEU A 42 23.38 -0.71 15.12
CA LEU A 42 24.68 -0.15 14.76
C LEU A 42 24.59 1.26 14.13
N GLY A 43 23.38 1.77 14.03
CA GLY A 43 23.04 3.02 13.38
C GLY A 43 21.74 2.89 12.59
N VAL A 44 21.23 4.02 12.12
CA VAL A 44 20.02 4.09 11.33
C VAL A 44 20.37 4.26 9.85
N GLU A 45 20.10 3.24 9.05
CA GLU A 45 20.11 3.36 7.61
C GLU A 45 18.84 4.06 7.13
N ARG A 46 18.96 4.98 6.20
CA ARG A 46 17.80 5.68 5.62
C ARG A 46 17.95 5.84 4.13
N ALA A 47 16.86 5.59 3.40
CA ALA A 47 16.77 5.82 1.96
C ALA A 47 15.41 6.42 1.62
N THR A 48 15.39 7.42 0.72
CA THR A 48 14.18 8.13 0.30
C THR A 48 14.08 8.21 -1.21
N GLY A 49 12.87 8.28 -1.74
CA GLY A 49 12.70 8.40 -3.19
C GLY A 49 11.25 8.31 -3.64
N LEU A 50 11.07 8.19 -4.94
CA LEU A 50 9.76 8.16 -5.57
C LEU A 50 9.43 6.77 -6.10
N LEU A 51 8.19 6.36 -5.90
CA LEU A 51 7.59 5.19 -6.52
C LEU A 51 6.41 5.65 -7.39
N VAL A 52 6.22 4.96 -8.50
CA VAL A 52 5.10 5.16 -9.39
C VAL A 52 4.33 3.85 -9.53
N GLY A 53 3.03 3.94 -9.66
CA GLY A 53 2.22 2.75 -9.77
C GLY A 53 0.77 3.02 -10.09
N GLY A 54 -0.08 2.07 -9.76
CA GLY A 54 -1.50 2.19 -9.95
C GLY A 54 -2.28 1.15 -9.19
N ALA A 55 -3.59 1.35 -9.17
CA ALA A 55 -4.53 0.45 -8.53
C ALA A 55 -5.79 0.29 -9.37
N THR A 56 -6.39 -0.90 -9.27
CA THR A 56 -7.72 -1.19 -9.80
C THR A 56 -8.59 -1.68 -8.66
N ARG A 57 -9.81 -1.18 -8.56
CA ARG A 57 -10.78 -1.57 -7.54
C ARG A 57 -12.09 -1.99 -8.17
N LEU A 58 -12.57 -3.13 -7.76
CA LEU A 58 -13.89 -3.66 -8.09
C LEU A 58 -14.75 -3.60 -6.83
N ARG A 59 -15.93 -3.00 -6.89
CA ARG A 59 -16.85 -2.86 -5.76
C ARG A 59 -18.24 -3.33 -6.12
N ARG A 60 -18.88 -4.07 -5.20
CA ARG A 60 -20.28 -4.48 -5.28
C ARG A 60 -20.88 -4.59 -3.88
N HIS A 61 -22.06 -3.98 -3.65
CA HIS A 61 -22.84 -4.12 -2.38
C HIS A 61 -22.01 -3.96 -1.09
N GLY A 62 -21.13 -2.93 -1.03
CA GLY A 62 -20.31 -2.68 0.17
C GLY A 62 -19.07 -3.56 0.29
N VAL A 63 -18.88 -4.54 -0.57
CA VAL A 63 -17.63 -5.32 -0.66
C VAL A 63 -16.80 -4.80 -1.83
N ALA A 64 -15.49 -4.67 -1.64
CA ALA A 64 -14.58 -4.31 -2.72
C ALA A 64 -13.30 -5.14 -2.66
N LEU A 65 -12.68 -5.32 -3.83
CA LEU A 65 -11.34 -5.87 -3.99
C LEU A 65 -10.48 -4.84 -4.71
N THR A 66 -9.34 -4.49 -4.10
CA THR A 66 -8.36 -3.59 -4.70
C THR A 66 -7.09 -4.37 -4.99
N LEU A 67 -6.59 -4.27 -6.22
CA LEU A 67 -5.27 -4.72 -6.63
C LEU A 67 -4.41 -3.50 -6.92
N SER A 68 -3.18 -3.48 -6.43
CA SER A 68 -2.25 -2.37 -6.62
C SER A 68 -0.85 -2.86 -6.93
N GLY A 69 -0.08 -2.03 -7.63
CA GLY A 69 1.33 -2.27 -7.90
C GLY A 69 2.09 -0.97 -7.99
N GLU A 70 3.28 -0.93 -7.41
CA GLU A 70 4.18 0.23 -7.43
C GLU A 70 5.62 -0.22 -7.61
N THR A 71 6.42 0.63 -8.24
CA THR A 71 7.87 0.41 -8.39
C THR A 71 8.60 1.74 -8.37
N GLY A 72 9.84 1.74 -7.91
CA GLY A 72 10.66 2.95 -7.87
C GLY A 72 12.03 2.70 -7.28
N HIS A 73 12.73 3.80 -7.02
CA HIS A 73 14.08 3.81 -6.50
C HIS A 73 14.17 4.70 -5.27
N LEU A 74 14.78 4.18 -4.21
CA LEU A 74 15.09 4.94 -3.00
C LEU A 74 16.62 5.16 -2.94
N THR A 75 17.01 6.41 -2.86
CA THR A 75 18.41 6.84 -2.75
C THR A 75 18.79 6.94 -1.28
N ALA A 76 19.95 6.46 -0.92
CA ALA A 76 20.50 6.56 0.42
C ALA A 76 20.64 8.02 0.86
N VAL A 77 20.20 8.33 2.09
CA VAL A 77 20.36 9.65 2.66
C VAL A 77 21.80 9.80 3.14
N GLN A 78 22.46 10.88 2.72
CA GLN A 78 23.86 11.15 3.08
C GLN A 78 24.06 11.13 4.60
N GLY A 79 25.10 10.44 5.06
CA GLY A 79 25.44 10.32 6.48
C GLY A 79 24.62 9.27 7.26
N SER A 80 23.70 8.57 6.62
CA SER A 80 22.86 7.55 7.29
C SER A 80 23.42 6.12 7.20
N GLY A 81 24.54 5.89 6.53
CA GLY A 81 25.04 4.53 6.29
C GLY A 81 24.16 3.67 5.37
N GLY A 82 23.08 4.24 4.86
CA GLY A 82 22.15 3.56 3.96
C GLY A 82 22.75 3.28 2.58
N ILE A 83 22.10 2.38 1.85
CA ILE A 83 22.42 2.04 0.45
C ILE A 83 21.19 2.25 -0.43
N ASP A 84 21.43 2.58 -1.69
CA ASP A 84 20.39 2.71 -2.70
C ASP A 84 19.66 1.37 -2.90
N ARG A 85 18.35 1.45 -3.11
CA ARG A 85 17.52 0.27 -3.27
C ARG A 85 16.37 0.47 -4.25
N ASP A 86 16.19 -0.49 -5.14
CA ASP A 86 15.00 -0.58 -5.96
C ASP A 86 13.87 -1.18 -5.14
N VAL A 87 12.68 -0.61 -5.27
CA VAL A 87 11.47 -1.09 -4.61
C VAL A 87 10.48 -1.56 -5.66
N SER A 88 9.88 -2.71 -5.43
CA SER A 88 8.69 -3.14 -6.15
C SER A 88 7.71 -3.74 -5.16
N GLN A 89 6.43 -3.40 -5.29
CA GLN A 89 5.38 -3.98 -4.45
C GLN A 89 4.12 -4.27 -5.24
N LEU A 90 3.43 -5.33 -4.82
CA LEU A 90 2.11 -5.72 -5.28
C LEU A 90 1.22 -5.92 -4.07
N GLY A 91 -0.02 -5.46 -4.15
CA GLY A 91 -0.99 -5.56 -3.06
C GLY A 91 -2.33 -6.07 -3.56
N ALA A 92 -3.00 -6.85 -2.70
CA ALA A 92 -4.39 -7.23 -2.86
C ALA A 92 -5.10 -6.98 -1.52
N VAL A 93 -6.18 -6.18 -1.53
CA VAL A 93 -6.94 -5.79 -0.34
C VAL A 93 -8.42 -6.02 -0.59
N ALA A 94 -9.03 -6.85 0.26
CA ALA A 94 -10.47 -6.99 0.37
C ALA A 94 -11.01 -5.98 1.39
N GLN A 95 -12.12 -5.33 1.07
CA GLN A 95 -12.75 -4.29 1.87
C GLN A 95 -14.21 -4.64 2.07
N PHE A 96 -14.71 -4.37 3.26
CA PHE A 96 -16.12 -4.44 3.62
C PHE A 96 -16.55 -3.14 4.29
N THR A 97 -17.63 -2.53 3.82
CA THR A 97 -18.16 -1.25 4.31
C THR A 97 -19.46 -1.49 5.09
N PRO A 98 -19.38 -1.82 6.40
CA PRO A 98 -20.58 -2.07 7.21
C PRO A 98 -21.35 -0.79 7.51
N LEU A 99 -20.65 0.34 7.57
CA LEU A 99 -21.22 1.67 7.83
C LEU A 99 -20.64 2.67 6.83
N PRO A 100 -21.34 3.77 6.48
CA PRO A 100 -20.86 4.74 5.50
C PRO A 100 -19.48 5.35 5.85
N TRP A 101 -19.16 5.43 7.14
CA TRP A 101 -17.91 5.99 7.66
C TRP A 101 -16.85 4.95 8.03
N LEU A 102 -17.15 3.64 7.98
CA LEU A 102 -16.25 2.58 8.41
C LEU A 102 -16.03 1.55 7.29
N VAL A 103 -14.77 1.31 6.97
CA VAL A 103 -14.34 0.25 6.05
C VAL A 103 -13.44 -0.71 6.81
N LEU A 104 -13.80 -1.98 6.86
CA LEU A 104 -12.95 -3.06 7.35
C LEU A 104 -12.08 -3.57 6.20
N GLU A 105 -10.81 -3.81 6.47
CA GLU A 105 -9.82 -4.18 5.46
C GLU A 105 -9.04 -5.42 5.85
N SER A 106 -8.80 -6.29 4.89
CA SER A 106 -7.86 -7.41 5.01
C SER A 106 -7.12 -7.59 3.69
N GLY A 107 -5.83 -7.87 3.75
CA GLY A 107 -5.06 -7.95 2.52
C GLY A 107 -3.66 -8.53 2.67
N VAL A 108 -3.01 -8.66 1.53
CA VAL A 108 -1.62 -9.10 1.44
C VAL A 108 -0.82 -8.12 0.58
N THR A 109 0.41 -7.87 0.99
CA THR A 109 1.39 -7.10 0.22
C THR A 109 2.65 -7.93 0.03
N LEU A 110 3.09 -8.06 -1.20
CA LEU A 110 4.37 -8.61 -1.59
C LEU A 110 5.29 -7.45 -1.96
N ARG A 111 6.41 -7.29 -1.27
CA ARG A 111 7.37 -6.21 -1.50
C ARG A 111 8.76 -6.77 -1.70
N SER A 112 9.55 -6.13 -2.54
CA SER A 112 10.95 -6.44 -2.76
C SER A 112 11.77 -5.18 -2.63
N PHE A 113 12.83 -5.23 -1.81
CA PHE A 113 13.90 -4.25 -1.80
C PHE A 113 15.13 -4.89 -2.46
N GLY A 114 15.56 -4.36 -3.59
CA GLY A 114 16.73 -4.80 -4.34
C GLY A 114 17.88 -3.82 -4.14
N THR A 115 19.03 -4.32 -3.73
CA THR A 115 20.30 -3.58 -3.72
C THR A 115 21.28 -4.22 -4.70
N VAL A 116 22.45 -3.61 -4.92
CA VAL A 116 23.50 -4.20 -5.77
C VAL A 116 23.99 -5.57 -5.29
N VAL A 117 23.86 -5.87 -4.00
CA VAL A 117 24.43 -7.08 -3.38
C VAL A 117 23.37 -8.08 -2.92
N ALA A 118 22.14 -7.65 -2.69
CA ALA A 118 21.11 -8.51 -2.10
C ALA A 118 19.69 -8.09 -2.51
N ARG A 119 18.77 -9.02 -2.38
CA ARG A 119 17.34 -8.76 -2.54
C ARG A 119 16.57 -9.28 -1.33
N GLN A 120 15.90 -8.39 -0.64
CA GLN A 120 14.94 -8.74 0.41
C GLN A 120 13.54 -8.87 -0.19
N ARG A 121 12.85 -9.95 0.15
CA ARG A 121 11.45 -10.19 -0.23
C ARG A 121 10.60 -10.23 1.02
N TRP A 122 9.54 -9.45 1.01
CA TRP A 122 8.60 -9.27 2.10
C TRP A 122 7.25 -9.81 1.72
N THR A 123 6.63 -10.52 2.64
CA THR A 123 5.21 -10.87 2.59
C THR A 123 4.55 -10.34 3.85
N LEU A 124 3.59 -9.41 3.67
CA LEU A 124 2.87 -8.78 4.76
C LEU A 124 1.39 -9.13 4.61
N VAL A 125 0.80 -9.69 5.67
CA VAL A 125 -0.66 -9.84 5.78
C VAL A 125 -1.14 -8.74 6.72
N ARG A 126 -2.20 -8.04 6.33
CA ARG A 126 -2.78 -6.93 7.10
C ARG A 126 -4.24 -7.17 7.39
N ALA A 127 -4.70 -6.69 8.55
CA ALA A 127 -6.10 -6.62 8.91
C ALA A 127 -6.36 -5.39 9.76
N GLY A 128 -7.41 -4.64 9.47
CA GLY A 128 -7.70 -3.40 10.18
C GLY A 128 -8.91 -2.67 9.65
N ALA A 129 -8.90 -1.35 9.81
CA ALA A 129 -10.01 -0.52 9.42
C ALA A 129 -9.57 0.87 8.93
N GLU A 130 -10.39 1.46 8.09
CA GLU A 130 -10.34 2.86 7.68
C GLU A 130 -11.63 3.57 8.10
N ALA A 131 -11.49 4.71 8.76
CA ALA A 131 -12.59 5.63 9.06
C ALA A 131 -12.61 6.76 8.04
N ARG A 132 -13.80 7.18 7.63
CA ARG A 132 -14.05 8.26 6.66
C ARG A 132 -14.97 9.28 7.27
N VAL A 133 -14.53 10.53 7.35
CA VAL A 133 -15.31 11.64 7.90
C VAL A 133 -15.53 12.68 6.80
N PRO A 134 -16.78 13.04 6.46
CA PRO A 134 -17.03 14.09 5.49
C PRO A 134 -16.57 15.44 6.06
N LEU A 135 -15.78 16.19 5.27
CA LEU A 135 -15.31 17.52 5.61
C LEU A 135 -16.19 18.62 4.98
N SER A 136 -16.66 18.39 3.74
CA SER A 136 -17.52 19.33 3.02
C SER A 136 -18.42 18.56 2.07
N GLY A 137 -19.71 18.51 2.39
CA GLY A 137 -20.69 17.75 1.62
C GLY A 137 -20.28 16.28 1.47
N GLU A 138 -20.55 15.73 0.28
CA GLU A 138 -20.15 14.35 -0.08
C GLU A 138 -18.89 14.31 -0.98
N THR A 139 -18.20 15.43 -1.09
CA THR A 139 -17.11 15.62 -2.05
C THR A 139 -15.73 15.46 -1.41
N PHE A 140 -15.55 15.97 -0.18
CA PHE A 140 -14.28 15.91 0.56
C PHE A 140 -14.41 15.08 1.83
N TRP A 141 -13.42 14.22 2.05
CA TRP A 141 -13.38 13.29 3.18
C TRP A 141 -12.00 13.35 3.85
N ALA A 142 -12.01 13.35 5.18
CA ALA A 142 -10.83 12.98 5.95
C ALA A 142 -10.79 11.46 6.09
N LEU A 143 -9.60 10.89 5.99
CA LEU A 143 -9.34 9.46 6.11
C LEU A 143 -8.42 9.22 7.31
N GLY A 144 -8.73 8.18 8.09
CA GLY A 144 -7.85 7.66 9.12
C GLY A 144 -7.86 6.15 9.06
N ARG A 145 -6.68 5.49 9.04
CA ARG A 145 -6.60 4.03 8.97
C ARG A 145 -5.60 3.46 9.95
N ALA A 146 -5.87 2.25 10.41
CA ALA A 146 -4.95 1.48 11.23
C ALA A 146 -5.11 -0.01 10.95
N HIS A 147 -3.98 -0.70 10.78
CA HIS A 147 -3.93 -2.13 10.55
C HIS A 147 -2.89 -2.78 11.45
N LEU A 148 -3.22 -3.94 11.95
CA LEU A 148 -2.24 -4.90 12.45
C LEU A 148 -1.68 -5.70 11.28
N LEU A 149 -0.41 -6.07 11.38
CA LEU A 149 0.28 -6.91 10.42
C LEU A 149 0.59 -8.26 11.11
N PRO A 150 -0.40 -9.17 11.20
CA PRO A 150 -0.26 -10.42 11.97
C PRO A 150 0.79 -11.38 11.38
N LEU A 151 1.16 -11.18 10.14
CA LEU A 151 2.23 -11.93 9.49
C LEU A 151 3.12 -10.99 8.69
N VAL A 152 4.38 -10.93 9.08
CA VAL A 152 5.45 -10.28 8.32
C VAL A 152 6.59 -11.27 8.16
N ARG A 153 6.80 -11.74 6.94
CA ARG A 153 7.90 -12.63 6.57
C ARG A 153 8.89 -11.89 5.68
N VAL A 154 10.14 -11.97 6.04
CA VAL A 154 11.26 -11.41 5.25
C VAL A 154 12.28 -12.52 5.05
N ASN A 155 12.73 -12.75 3.82
CA ASN A 155 13.78 -13.74 3.59
C ASN A 155 15.07 -13.34 4.32
N GLY A 156 15.64 -14.31 5.05
CA GLY A 156 16.85 -14.11 5.84
C GLY A 156 16.65 -13.44 7.21
N LEU A 157 15.40 -13.15 7.61
CA LEU A 157 15.07 -12.64 8.93
C LEU A 157 14.02 -13.54 9.63
N PRO A 158 13.97 -13.53 10.98
CA PRO A 158 12.85 -14.12 11.69
C PRO A 158 11.54 -13.37 11.37
N ASN A 159 10.39 -13.97 11.68
CA ASN A 159 9.13 -13.22 11.58
C ASN A 159 9.16 -12.01 12.53
N ALA A 160 8.53 -10.91 12.14
CA ALA A 160 8.41 -9.75 13.02
C ALA A 160 7.67 -10.11 14.31
N ALA A 161 8.14 -9.58 15.44
CA ALA A 161 7.51 -9.77 16.74
C ALA A 161 6.25 -8.91 16.88
N THR A 162 6.34 -7.67 16.40
CA THR A 162 5.21 -6.74 16.31
C THR A 162 5.29 -5.98 15.00
N ALA A 163 4.15 -5.79 14.36
CA ALA A 163 4.08 -4.97 13.17
C ALA A 163 2.69 -4.35 13.01
N PHE A 164 2.67 -3.10 12.57
CA PHE A 164 1.45 -2.34 12.31
C PHE A 164 1.68 -1.31 11.20
N ASP A 165 0.60 -0.87 10.58
CA ASP A 165 0.58 0.37 9.80
C ASP A 165 -0.55 1.30 10.29
N ALA A 166 -0.31 2.59 10.20
CA ALA A 166 -1.29 3.62 10.47
C ALA A 166 -1.14 4.75 9.46
N GLY A 167 -2.25 5.39 9.13
CA GLY A 167 -2.20 6.46 8.15
C GLY A 167 -3.36 7.42 8.27
N THR A 168 -3.19 8.58 7.63
CA THR A 168 -4.21 9.61 7.53
C THR A 168 -4.17 10.23 6.14
N GLY A 169 -5.23 10.90 5.76
CA GLY A 169 -5.28 11.54 4.45
C GLY A 169 -6.56 12.32 4.22
N ILE A 170 -6.64 12.83 3.01
CA ILE A 170 -7.82 13.47 2.46
C ILE A 170 -8.17 12.82 1.14
N ALA A 171 -9.45 12.68 0.86
CA ALA A 171 -9.95 12.21 -0.42
C ALA A 171 -10.95 13.21 -1.00
N TYR A 172 -10.92 13.34 -2.30
CA TYR A 172 -11.85 14.12 -3.10
C TYR A 172 -12.51 13.21 -4.12
N GLN A 173 -13.85 13.26 -4.18
CA GLN A 173 -14.63 12.56 -5.18
C GLN A 173 -15.67 13.48 -5.76
N HIS A 174 -15.63 13.67 -7.09
CA HIS A 174 -16.64 14.43 -7.80
C HIS A 174 -16.99 13.74 -9.12
N GLY A 175 -18.25 13.35 -9.25
CA GLY A 175 -18.70 12.57 -10.40
C GLY A 175 -17.93 11.26 -10.54
N ARG A 176 -17.14 11.15 -11.61
CA ARG A 176 -16.31 9.97 -11.87
C ARG A 176 -14.86 10.13 -11.42
N LEU A 177 -14.45 11.31 -11.00
CA LEU A 177 -13.06 11.61 -10.64
C LEU A 177 -12.81 11.30 -9.17
N LEU A 178 -11.65 10.71 -8.90
CA LEU A 178 -11.16 10.34 -7.58
C LEU A 178 -9.76 10.91 -7.41
N PHE A 179 -9.53 11.59 -6.29
CA PHE A 179 -8.19 12.01 -5.88
C PHE A 179 -8.03 11.73 -4.39
N ASP A 180 -6.88 11.28 -3.98
CA ASP A 180 -6.53 11.19 -2.57
C ASP A 180 -5.06 11.53 -2.35
N LEU A 181 -4.79 12.13 -1.17
CA LEU A 181 -3.47 12.36 -0.63
C LEU A 181 -3.42 11.69 0.72
N THR A 182 -2.54 10.70 0.88
CA THR A 182 -2.45 9.90 2.11
C THR A 182 -1.02 9.81 2.60
N TYR A 183 -0.85 9.94 3.90
CA TYR A 183 0.39 9.58 4.60
C TYR A 183 0.18 8.27 5.35
N THR A 184 1.15 7.37 5.27
CA THR A 184 1.14 6.09 6.00
C THR A 184 2.49 5.83 6.62
N LEU A 185 2.49 5.31 7.84
CA LEU A 185 3.66 4.79 8.53
C LEU A 185 3.45 3.30 8.80
N GLU A 186 4.29 2.47 8.22
CA GLU A 186 4.41 1.04 8.50
C GLU A 186 5.62 0.81 9.38
N ARG A 187 5.48 0.02 10.45
CA ARG A 187 6.57 -0.34 11.36
C ARG A 187 6.56 -1.83 11.64
N CYS A 188 7.75 -2.42 11.56
CA CYS A 188 8.00 -3.83 11.85
C CYS A 188 9.17 -3.92 12.84
N ASP A 189 8.92 -4.51 14.02
CA ASP A 189 9.95 -4.78 15.02
C ASP A 189 10.26 -6.28 15.00
N PHE A 190 11.52 -6.65 14.83
CA PHE A 190 11.98 -8.04 14.76
C PHE A 190 12.51 -8.50 16.13
N PRO A 191 12.43 -9.80 16.43
CA PRO A 191 13.03 -10.36 17.64
C PRO A 191 14.53 -10.06 17.70
N SER A 192 15.03 -9.81 18.89
CA SER A 192 16.46 -9.58 19.11
C SER A 192 17.27 -10.81 18.72
N GLN A 193 18.34 -10.63 17.98
CA GLN A 193 19.34 -11.64 17.69
C GLN A 193 20.61 -11.28 18.51
N GLY A 194 20.81 -11.98 19.63
CA GLY A 194 21.82 -11.60 20.61
C GLY A 194 21.46 -10.28 21.28
N SER A 195 22.39 -9.33 21.28
CA SER A 195 22.21 -7.98 21.84
C SER A 195 21.57 -6.98 20.85
N THR A 196 21.38 -7.37 19.58
CA THR A 196 20.96 -6.45 18.53
C THR A 196 19.45 -6.57 18.29
N ARG A 197 18.75 -5.47 18.42
CA ARG A 197 17.34 -5.31 18.02
C ARG A 197 17.28 -4.69 16.64
N ARG A 198 16.39 -5.21 15.79
CA ARG A 198 16.14 -4.64 14.47
C ARG A 198 14.71 -4.10 14.38
N SER A 199 14.57 -2.87 13.93
CA SER A 199 13.28 -2.32 13.53
C SER A 199 13.36 -1.73 12.13
N GLU A 200 12.28 -1.86 11.38
CA GLU A 200 12.15 -1.25 10.05
C GLU A 200 10.88 -0.42 9.98
N GLN A 201 10.99 0.73 9.33
CA GLN A 201 9.89 1.66 9.13
C GLN A 201 9.84 2.09 7.68
N LEU A 202 8.62 2.16 7.13
CA LEU A 202 8.38 2.74 5.81
C LEU A 202 7.30 3.82 5.95
N GLY A 203 7.73 5.08 5.88
CA GLY A 203 6.84 6.22 5.73
C GLY A 203 6.52 6.44 4.26
N THR A 204 5.27 6.65 3.90
CA THR A 204 4.87 6.95 2.52
C THR A 204 3.90 8.14 2.48
N LEU A 205 4.15 9.06 1.55
CA LEU A 205 3.20 10.11 1.17
C LEU A 205 2.77 9.82 -0.27
N ALA A 206 1.53 9.44 -0.45
CA ALA A 206 0.99 9.01 -1.74
C ALA A 206 -0.06 10.00 -2.25
N LEU A 207 0.11 10.46 -3.49
CA LEU A 207 -0.92 11.14 -4.28
C LEU A 207 -1.49 10.13 -5.27
N ARG A 208 -2.81 9.95 -5.23
CA ARG A 208 -3.54 9.08 -6.15
C ARG A 208 -4.56 9.88 -6.93
N GLY A 209 -4.62 9.64 -8.23
CA GLY A 209 -5.64 10.23 -9.12
C GLY A 209 -6.23 9.16 -10.02
N GLY A 210 -7.56 9.16 -10.18
CA GLY A 210 -8.22 8.12 -10.95
C GLY A 210 -9.65 8.43 -11.34
N ALA A 211 -10.30 7.43 -11.90
CA ALA A 211 -11.69 7.50 -12.31
C ALA A 211 -12.45 6.22 -11.99
N GLN A 212 -13.76 6.36 -11.81
CA GLN A 212 -14.69 5.25 -11.58
C GLN A 212 -15.73 5.15 -12.69
N LEU A 213 -16.13 3.91 -13.00
CA LEU A 213 -17.19 3.54 -13.94
C LEU A 213 -18.21 2.68 -13.22
N ARG A 214 -19.50 3.00 -13.36
CA ARG A 214 -20.59 2.13 -12.91
C ARG A 214 -21.10 1.35 -14.10
N LEU A 215 -21.13 0.03 -13.95
CA LEU A 215 -21.68 -0.88 -14.93
C LEU A 215 -23.14 -1.16 -14.54
N HIS A 216 -24.04 -0.81 -15.46
CA HIS A 216 -25.50 -0.95 -15.29
C HIS A 216 -26.01 -2.22 -15.94
#